data_cfe8a6d7f61eedd54cce3ff5cf776911
#
_entry.id   cfe8a6d7f61eedd54cce3ff5cf776911
#
_cell.length_a   1.000
_cell.length_b   1.000
_cell.length_c   1.000
_cell.angle_alpha   90.00
_cell.angle_beta   90.00
_cell.angle_gamma   90.00
#
_symmetry.space_group_name_H-M   'P 1'
#
loop_
_entity.id
_entity.type
_entity.pdbx_description
1 polymer ?
#
loop_
_entity_poly.entity_id
_entity_poly.type
_entity_poly.pdbx_seq_one_letter_code
_entity_poly.pdbx_strand_id
1 'polypeptide(L)'
;MKKKLLIMFSCLLMLTGCNNFKGTWCRSTEVFGTIIITKKDMTTKQLAAIEEAIKNYGKYKSYDVIDSIEKGNTSITIYFKESSDADIMATTLSKLSGIDKIEKKSFIVTSEKLEVKGKNKYTYSTNLDNVDALVENGTYSLDEDNKLSIEGDRNFFLKDKFVCTDEECTNILTKKSKTNTCK
;
A
#
# COMPACT_ATOMS: atom_id res chain seq x y z
N MET A 1 -3.15 54.68 -8.34
CA MET A 1 -3.74 53.48 -8.97
C MET A 1 -2.81 52.26 -9.06
N LYS A 2 -1.48 52.42 -9.14
CA LYS A 2 -0.51 51.31 -9.30
C LYS A 2 -0.39 50.36 -8.08
N LYS A 3 -0.58 50.86 -6.84
CA LYS A 3 -0.47 50.03 -5.61
C LYS A 3 -1.65 49.03 -5.41
N LYS A 4 -2.87 49.36 -5.86
CA LYS A 4 -4.02 48.46 -5.76
C LYS A 4 -3.95 47.29 -6.74
N LEU A 5 -3.27 47.46 -7.88
CA LEU A 5 -3.08 46.41 -8.87
C LEU A 5 -2.10 45.34 -8.39
N LEU A 6 -1.07 45.75 -7.62
CA LEU A 6 -0.05 44.83 -7.09
C LEU A 6 -0.61 43.91 -6.02
N ILE A 7 -1.53 44.40 -5.17
CA ILE A 7 -2.20 43.60 -4.12
C ILE A 7 -3.18 42.58 -4.75
N MET A 8 -3.86 43.00 -5.83
CA MET A 8 -4.76 42.11 -6.55
C MET A 8 -4.02 40.98 -7.27
N PHE A 9 -2.81 41.25 -7.78
CA PHE A 9 -1.98 40.22 -8.43
C PHE A 9 -1.36 39.24 -7.42
N SER A 10 -0.98 39.72 -6.23
CA SER A 10 -0.50 38.89 -5.13
C SER A 10 -1.58 37.94 -4.60
N CYS A 11 -2.83 38.40 -4.47
CA CYS A 11 -3.96 37.55 -4.11
C CYS A 11 -4.31 36.52 -5.19
N LEU A 12 -4.09 36.79 -6.46
CA LEU A 12 -4.32 35.86 -7.56
C LEU A 12 -3.29 34.71 -7.56
N LEU A 13 -2.04 34.99 -7.19
CA LEU A 13 -0.98 33.99 -7.10
C LEU A 13 -1.17 33.04 -5.91
N MET A 14 -1.76 33.51 -4.80
CA MET A 14 -2.07 32.65 -3.67
C MET A 14 -3.23 31.67 -3.95
N LEU A 15 -4.14 32.02 -4.88
CA LEU A 15 -5.25 31.12 -5.27
C LEU A 15 -4.80 29.97 -6.18
N THR A 16 -3.66 30.07 -6.84
CA THR A 16 -3.15 29.01 -7.72
C THR A 16 -2.40 27.92 -6.96
N GLY A 17 -1.78 28.22 -5.81
CA GLY A 17 -1.09 27.24 -4.96
C GLY A 17 -2.02 26.20 -4.32
N CYS A 18 -3.24 26.60 -3.94
CA CYS A 18 -4.21 25.71 -3.29
C CYS A 18 -4.77 24.60 -4.19
N ASN A 19 -4.55 24.65 -5.50
CA ASN A 19 -5.11 23.65 -6.42
C ASN A 19 -4.28 22.37 -6.56
N ASN A 20 -3.00 22.44 -6.23
CA ASN A 20 -2.09 21.31 -6.48
C ASN A 20 -2.32 20.13 -5.53
N PHE A 21 -2.69 20.37 -4.28
CA PHE A 21 -3.02 19.31 -3.32
C PHE A 21 -4.40 18.68 -3.54
N LYS A 22 -5.34 19.37 -4.21
CA LYS A 22 -6.68 18.81 -4.40
C LYS A 22 -6.68 17.46 -5.05
N GLY A 23 -7.45 16.54 -4.46
CA GLY A 23 -7.62 15.18 -4.94
C GLY A 23 -7.39 14.15 -3.86
N THR A 24 -7.29 12.91 -4.31
CA THR A 24 -7.02 11.77 -3.46
C THR A 24 -5.59 11.30 -3.70
N TRP A 25 -4.84 11.18 -2.63
CA TRP A 25 -3.47 10.71 -2.60
C TRP A 25 -3.41 9.46 -1.75
N CYS A 26 -2.71 8.44 -2.21
CA CYS A 26 -2.67 7.17 -1.49
C CYS A 26 -1.39 6.38 -1.73
N ARG A 27 -1.13 5.48 -0.81
CA ARG A 27 -0.19 4.36 -0.97
C ARG A 27 -0.80 3.12 -0.36
N SER A 28 -0.41 1.96 -0.84
CA SER A 28 -0.72 0.67 -0.24
C SER A 28 0.48 -0.24 -0.33
N THR A 29 0.65 -1.08 0.68
CA THR A 29 1.59 -2.18 0.67
C THR A 29 0.79 -3.45 0.42
N GLU A 30 1.16 -4.17 -0.62
CA GLU A 30 0.55 -5.46 -0.96
C GLU A 30 1.56 -6.58 -0.71
N VAL A 31 1.07 -7.71 -0.23
CA VAL A 31 1.79 -8.98 -0.25
C VAL A 31 1.02 -9.96 -1.12
N PHE A 32 1.73 -10.88 -1.73
CA PHE A 32 1.17 -11.85 -2.67
C PHE A 32 1.20 -13.22 -2.04
N GLY A 33 0.04 -13.86 -1.92
CA GLY A 33 -0.09 -15.17 -1.29
C GLY A 33 -0.25 -16.30 -2.30
N THR A 34 0.48 -17.37 -2.08
CA THR A 34 0.21 -18.69 -2.65
C THR A 34 -0.46 -19.53 -1.59
N ILE A 35 -1.74 -19.81 -1.77
CA ILE A 35 -2.53 -20.63 -0.86
C ILE A 35 -2.55 -22.05 -1.40
N ILE A 36 -2.04 -22.98 -0.61
CA ILE A 36 -2.01 -24.42 -0.92
C ILE A 36 -3.11 -25.07 -0.12
N ILE A 37 -4.09 -25.65 -0.81
CA ILE A 37 -5.13 -26.46 -0.20
C ILE A 37 -4.69 -27.92 -0.35
N THR A 38 -4.52 -28.59 0.78
CA THR A 38 -4.06 -29.98 0.82
C THR A 38 -5.23 -30.95 0.82
N LYS A 39 -5.03 -32.15 0.30
CA LYS A 39 -6.01 -33.22 0.41
C LYS A 39 -6.20 -33.63 1.86
N LYS A 40 -7.42 -34.04 2.21
CA LYS A 40 -7.75 -34.47 3.57
C LYS A 40 -6.98 -35.73 4.01
N ASP A 41 -6.61 -36.59 3.07
CA ASP A 41 -5.85 -37.82 3.26
C ASP A 41 -4.35 -37.66 2.98
N MET A 42 -3.86 -36.41 2.99
CA MET A 42 -2.45 -36.14 2.76
C MET A 42 -1.57 -36.82 3.79
N THR A 43 -0.58 -37.57 3.30
CA THR A 43 0.38 -38.28 4.15
C THR A 43 1.46 -37.31 4.71
N THR A 44 2.06 -37.69 5.84
CA THR A 44 3.19 -36.96 6.44
C THR A 44 4.35 -36.79 5.45
N LYS A 45 4.60 -37.77 4.59
CA LYS A 45 5.64 -37.68 3.56
C LYS A 45 5.34 -36.63 2.50
N GLN A 46 4.08 -36.49 2.12
CA GLN A 46 3.65 -35.47 1.16
C GLN A 46 3.75 -34.07 1.78
N LEU A 47 3.36 -33.91 3.04
CA LEU A 47 3.52 -32.66 3.77
C LEU A 47 5.00 -32.26 3.87
N ALA A 48 5.86 -33.20 4.23
CA ALA A 48 7.31 -32.95 4.32
C ALA A 48 7.90 -32.50 2.96
N ALA A 49 7.44 -33.09 1.85
CA ALA A 49 7.89 -32.67 0.51
C ALA A 49 7.47 -31.23 0.15
N ILE A 50 6.27 -30.81 0.56
CA ILE A 50 5.80 -29.42 0.39
C ILE A 50 6.66 -28.47 1.23
N GLU A 51 6.87 -28.79 2.49
CA GLU A 51 7.70 -27.99 3.41
C GLU A 51 9.14 -27.86 2.91
N GLU A 52 9.71 -28.96 2.42
CA GLU A 52 11.04 -28.95 1.84
C GLU A 52 11.12 -28.08 0.58
N ALA A 53 10.14 -28.13 -0.31
CA ALA A 53 10.09 -27.28 -1.49
C ALA A 53 10.04 -25.80 -1.12
N ILE A 54 9.22 -25.42 -0.13
CA ILE A 54 9.14 -24.05 0.39
C ILE A 54 10.49 -23.60 0.96
N LYS A 55 11.09 -24.46 1.80
CA LYS A 55 12.39 -24.17 2.42
C LYS A 55 13.50 -24.01 1.37
N ASN A 56 13.55 -24.87 0.37
CA ASN A 56 14.53 -24.82 -0.70
C ASN A 56 14.38 -23.56 -1.55
N TYR A 57 13.16 -23.13 -1.82
CA TYR A 57 12.88 -21.87 -2.51
C TYR A 57 13.37 -20.68 -1.69
N GLY A 58 13.02 -20.59 -0.41
CA GLY A 58 13.49 -19.55 0.48
C GLY A 58 15.01 -19.49 0.52
N LYS A 59 15.68 -20.63 0.66
CA LYS A 59 17.15 -20.72 0.66
C LYS A 59 17.76 -20.25 -0.67
N TYR A 60 17.20 -20.65 -1.79
CA TYR A 60 17.65 -20.23 -3.13
C TYR A 60 17.55 -18.71 -3.32
N LYS A 61 16.52 -18.09 -2.79
CA LYS A 61 16.26 -16.65 -2.86
C LYS A 61 16.76 -15.86 -1.64
N SER A 62 17.63 -16.44 -0.82
CA SER A 62 18.19 -15.81 0.40
C SER A 62 17.14 -15.46 1.46
N TYR A 63 15.98 -16.11 1.47
CA TYR A 63 14.81 -15.91 2.35
C TYR A 63 14.13 -14.53 2.31
N ASP A 64 14.71 -13.56 1.63
CA ASP A 64 14.18 -12.18 1.59
C ASP A 64 12.84 -12.05 0.83
N VAL A 65 12.48 -13.04 0.02
CA VAL A 65 11.27 -13.02 -0.80
C VAL A 65 10.04 -13.52 -0.09
N ILE A 66 10.20 -14.38 0.92
CA ILE A 66 9.10 -14.89 1.75
C ILE A 66 8.89 -13.93 2.91
N ASP A 67 7.72 -13.32 2.97
CA ASP A 67 7.33 -12.44 4.06
C ASP A 67 6.93 -13.26 5.30
N SER A 68 6.00 -14.19 5.14
CA SER A 68 5.53 -15.08 6.21
C SER A 68 4.91 -16.36 5.68
N ILE A 69 4.68 -17.32 6.56
CA ILE A 69 4.03 -18.60 6.27
C ILE A 69 3.00 -18.89 7.35
N GLU A 70 1.76 -19.08 6.95
CA GLU A 70 0.68 -19.51 7.84
C GLU A 70 0.26 -20.94 7.54
N LYS A 71 0.08 -21.75 8.59
CA LYS A 71 -0.37 -23.15 8.49
C LYS A 71 -1.73 -23.32 9.14
N GLY A 72 -2.71 -23.68 8.34
CA GLY A 72 -4.02 -24.16 8.79
C GLY A 72 -4.09 -25.68 8.81
N ASN A 73 -5.25 -26.22 9.16
CA ASN A 73 -5.46 -27.69 9.23
C ASN A 73 -5.36 -28.36 7.84
N THR A 74 -5.85 -27.71 6.79
CA THR A 74 -5.87 -28.22 5.41
C THR A 74 -5.38 -27.17 4.41
N SER A 75 -4.64 -26.18 4.88
CA SER A 75 -4.10 -25.11 4.03
C SER A 75 -2.74 -24.63 4.53
N ILE A 76 -1.90 -24.21 3.61
CA ILE A 76 -0.66 -23.51 3.88
C ILE A 76 -0.70 -22.26 3.02
N THR A 77 -0.57 -21.08 3.63
CA THR A 77 -0.47 -19.82 2.91
C THR A 77 0.95 -19.30 3.03
N ILE A 78 1.56 -19.01 1.90
CA ILE A 78 2.90 -18.43 1.83
C ILE A 78 2.74 -17.02 1.28
N TYR A 79 3.21 -16.03 2.02
CA TYR A 79 3.17 -14.63 1.62
C TYR A 79 4.50 -14.21 1.03
N PHE A 80 4.45 -13.50 -0.09
CA PHE A 80 5.60 -13.01 -0.83
C PHE A 80 5.53 -11.49 -0.99
N LYS A 81 6.69 -10.85 -1.04
CA LYS A 81 6.81 -9.41 -1.35
C LYS A 81 6.48 -9.13 -2.83
N GLU A 82 6.77 -10.08 -3.73
CA GLU A 82 6.59 -9.94 -5.16
C GLU A 82 5.65 -11.00 -5.74
N SER A 83 4.78 -10.59 -6.69
CA SER A 83 3.84 -11.51 -7.33
C SER A 83 4.54 -12.60 -8.16
N SER A 84 5.70 -12.28 -8.74
CA SER A 84 6.51 -13.23 -9.52
C SER A 84 6.96 -14.42 -8.68
N ASP A 85 7.32 -14.20 -7.41
CA ASP A 85 7.74 -15.27 -6.50
C ASP A 85 6.56 -16.15 -6.10
N ALA A 86 5.38 -15.56 -5.89
CA ALA A 86 4.15 -16.32 -5.68
C ALA A 86 3.80 -17.20 -6.90
N ASP A 87 3.99 -16.70 -8.11
CA ASP A 87 3.76 -17.44 -9.36
C ASP A 87 4.72 -18.62 -9.53
N ILE A 88 5.99 -18.41 -9.26
CA ILE A 88 7.03 -19.46 -9.33
C ILE A 88 6.74 -20.54 -8.29
N MET A 89 6.41 -20.13 -7.06
CA MET A 89 6.07 -21.07 -6.00
C MET A 89 4.82 -21.90 -6.35
N ALA A 90 3.75 -21.27 -6.82
CA ALA A 90 2.54 -21.96 -7.25
C ALA A 90 2.84 -23.00 -8.34
N THR A 91 3.67 -22.64 -9.34
CA THR A 91 4.09 -23.51 -10.42
C THR A 91 4.94 -24.69 -9.91
N THR A 92 5.83 -24.43 -8.97
CA THR A 92 6.69 -25.46 -8.36
C THR A 92 5.87 -26.47 -7.58
N LEU A 93 4.98 -25.98 -6.74
CA LEU A 93 4.16 -26.80 -5.84
C LEU A 93 3.07 -27.58 -6.59
N SER A 94 2.58 -27.08 -7.74
CA SER A 94 1.57 -27.79 -8.53
C SER A 94 2.02 -29.16 -9.03
N LYS A 95 3.32 -29.44 -9.00
CA LYS A 95 3.92 -30.73 -9.39
C LYS A 95 3.96 -31.75 -8.26
N LEU A 96 3.65 -31.32 -7.02
CA LEU A 96 3.71 -32.18 -5.85
C LEU A 96 2.39 -32.90 -5.62
N SER A 97 2.48 -34.16 -5.16
CA SER A 97 1.31 -34.94 -4.75
C SER A 97 0.81 -34.48 -3.37
N GLY A 98 -0.49 -34.70 -3.09
CA GLY A 98 -1.10 -34.30 -1.81
C GLY A 98 -1.70 -32.89 -1.82
N ILE A 99 -1.53 -32.14 -2.90
CA ILE A 99 -2.17 -30.84 -3.10
C ILE A 99 -3.49 -31.06 -3.85
N ASP A 100 -4.55 -30.45 -3.35
CA ASP A 100 -5.86 -30.44 -3.97
C ASP A 100 -6.00 -29.24 -4.92
N LYS A 101 -5.64 -28.05 -4.42
CA LYS A 101 -5.75 -26.80 -5.16
C LYS A 101 -4.66 -25.82 -4.75
N ILE A 102 -4.25 -25.00 -5.69
CA ILE A 102 -3.40 -23.82 -5.42
C ILE A 102 -4.14 -22.57 -5.88
N GLU A 103 -4.25 -21.60 -5.00
CA GLU A 103 -4.82 -20.30 -5.28
C GLU A 103 -3.76 -19.22 -5.12
N LYS A 104 -3.85 -18.18 -5.94
CA LYS A 104 -3.03 -16.97 -5.82
C LYS A 104 -3.94 -15.82 -5.43
N LYS A 105 -3.51 -15.02 -4.49
CA LYS A 105 -4.27 -13.87 -4.01
C LYS A 105 -3.33 -12.75 -3.60
N SER A 106 -3.70 -11.52 -3.90
CA SER A 106 -3.05 -10.34 -3.31
C SER A 106 -3.79 -9.93 -2.05
N PHE A 107 -3.03 -9.50 -1.04
CA PHE A 107 -3.53 -8.99 0.22
C PHE A 107 -2.99 -7.58 0.41
N ILE A 108 -3.85 -6.64 0.79
CA ILE A 108 -3.44 -5.30 1.19
C ILE A 108 -3.11 -5.39 2.68
N VAL A 109 -1.83 -5.20 3.02
CA VAL A 109 -1.39 -5.20 4.42
C VAL A 109 -1.65 -3.84 5.05
N THR A 110 -1.26 -2.78 4.36
CA THR A 110 -1.49 -1.41 4.83
C THR A 110 -1.92 -0.53 3.68
N SER A 111 -2.80 0.41 3.95
CA SER A 111 -3.09 1.51 3.04
C SER A 111 -3.19 2.82 3.79
N GLU A 112 -2.80 3.89 3.14
CA GLU A 112 -2.85 5.25 3.64
C GLU A 112 -3.46 6.14 2.56
N LYS A 113 -4.42 6.97 2.93
CA LYS A 113 -5.18 7.78 2.00
C LYS A 113 -5.41 9.17 2.57
N LEU A 114 -5.03 10.18 1.81
CA LEU A 114 -5.33 11.59 2.07
C LEU A 114 -6.24 12.12 0.97
N GLU A 115 -7.43 12.54 1.32
CA GLU A 115 -8.35 13.26 0.43
C GLU A 115 -8.34 14.74 0.78
N VAL A 116 -7.85 15.57 -0.12
CA VAL A 116 -7.85 17.02 0.01
C VAL A 116 -9.01 17.60 -0.76
N LYS A 117 -9.96 18.20 -0.05
CA LYS A 117 -11.21 18.74 -0.57
C LYS A 117 -11.18 20.26 -0.64
N GLY A 118 -12.16 20.86 -1.31
CA GLY A 118 -12.34 22.30 -1.30
C GLY A 118 -12.66 22.85 0.11
N LYS A 119 -12.51 24.17 0.29
CA LYS A 119 -12.76 24.87 1.57
C LYS A 119 -11.86 24.39 2.71
N ASN A 120 -10.60 24.06 2.41
CA ASN A 120 -9.60 23.60 3.36
C ASN A 120 -10.03 22.37 4.20
N LYS A 121 -10.82 21.47 3.61
CA LYS A 121 -11.25 20.23 4.26
C LYS A 121 -10.41 19.06 3.77
N TYR A 122 -10.12 18.14 4.68
CA TYR A 122 -9.47 16.87 4.38
C TYR A 122 -10.22 15.70 4.98
N THR A 123 -9.93 14.52 4.44
CA THR A 123 -10.16 13.23 5.08
C THR A 123 -8.86 12.45 5.00
N TYR A 124 -8.36 11.99 6.14
CA TYR A 124 -7.19 11.11 6.22
C TYR A 124 -7.62 9.77 6.79
N SER A 125 -7.19 8.68 6.17
CA SER A 125 -7.49 7.34 6.64
C SER A 125 -6.31 6.41 6.47
N THR A 126 -6.15 5.52 7.42
CA THR A 126 -5.24 4.38 7.35
C THR A 126 -6.02 3.10 7.52
N ASN A 127 -5.55 2.06 6.85
CA ASN A 127 -6.10 0.71 6.95
C ASN A 127 -4.97 -0.26 7.27
N LEU A 128 -5.21 -1.19 8.15
CA LEU A 128 -4.31 -2.27 8.51
C LEU A 128 -5.08 -3.58 8.40
N ASP A 129 -4.57 -4.53 7.61
CA ASP A 129 -5.18 -5.83 7.38
C ASP A 129 -6.67 -5.77 6.96
N ASN A 130 -7.00 -4.80 6.09
CA ASN A 130 -8.36 -4.51 5.62
C ASN A 130 -9.34 -4.06 6.73
N VAL A 131 -8.84 -3.61 7.86
CA VAL A 131 -9.63 -2.97 8.93
C VAL A 131 -9.29 -1.48 8.95
N ASP A 132 -10.30 -0.62 8.90
CA ASP A 132 -10.10 0.82 9.07
C ASP A 132 -9.52 1.09 10.46
N ALA A 133 -8.22 1.40 10.50
CA ALA A 133 -7.52 1.65 11.75
C ALA A 133 -7.73 3.09 12.23
N LEU A 134 -7.88 4.03 11.31
CA LEU A 134 -8.06 5.44 11.59
C LEU A 134 -8.84 6.10 10.44
N VAL A 135 -9.83 6.92 10.80
CA VAL A 135 -10.48 7.85 9.86
C VAL A 135 -10.61 9.20 10.54
N GLU A 136 -9.93 10.20 10.01
CA GLU A 136 -9.96 11.58 10.48
C GLU A 136 -10.54 12.50 9.43
N ASN A 137 -11.35 13.46 9.87
CA ASN A 137 -11.88 14.52 9.03
C ASN A 137 -11.65 15.86 9.73
N GLY A 138 -11.20 16.86 8.99
CA GLY A 138 -10.94 18.16 9.59
C GLY A 138 -10.64 19.23 8.55
N THR A 139 -9.96 20.25 9.03
CA THR A 139 -9.46 21.37 8.21
C THR A 139 -7.95 21.30 8.17
N TYR A 140 -7.37 21.73 7.05
CA TYR A 140 -5.92 21.84 6.90
C TYR A 140 -5.51 23.31 6.73
N SER A 141 -4.29 23.60 7.13
CA SER A 141 -3.56 24.82 6.75
C SER A 141 -2.51 24.48 5.71
N LEU A 142 -2.23 25.43 4.84
CA LEU A 142 -1.18 25.34 3.82
C LEU A 142 -0.27 26.55 3.98
N ASP A 143 1.03 26.31 4.12
CA ASP A 143 2.03 27.38 4.19
C ASP A 143 2.63 27.73 2.84
N GLU A 144 3.57 28.67 2.83
CA GLU A 144 4.25 29.16 1.62
C GLU A 144 5.17 28.10 1.00
N ASP A 145 5.64 27.14 1.78
CA ASP A 145 6.53 26.06 1.36
C ASP A 145 5.78 24.82 0.83
N ASN A 146 4.46 24.95 0.59
CA ASN A 146 3.60 23.84 0.19
C ASN A 146 3.54 22.70 1.22
N LYS A 147 3.66 23.03 2.50
CA LYS A 147 3.41 22.12 3.60
C LYS A 147 1.94 22.20 4.00
N LEU A 148 1.25 21.09 3.91
CA LEU A 148 -0.13 20.90 4.35
C LEU A 148 -0.11 20.30 5.76
N SER A 149 -0.62 21.06 6.74
CA SER A 149 -0.71 20.61 8.12
C SER A 149 -2.16 20.27 8.47
N ILE A 150 -2.38 19.12 9.08
CA ILE A 150 -3.67 18.63 9.56
C ILE A 150 -3.64 18.45 11.09
N GLU A 151 -4.77 18.16 11.68
CA GLU A 151 -4.86 17.86 13.10
C GLU A 151 -3.94 16.70 13.51
N GLY A 152 -3.46 16.70 14.77
CA GLY A 152 -2.55 15.66 15.28
C GLY A 152 -1.10 15.78 14.82
N ASP A 153 -0.63 17.00 14.53
CA ASP A 153 0.75 17.33 14.14
C ASP A 153 1.27 16.58 12.90
N ARG A 154 0.37 16.08 12.07
CA ARG A 154 0.76 15.48 10.79
C ARG A 154 0.93 16.53 9.72
N ASN A 155 2.03 16.42 9.02
CA ASN A 155 2.40 17.32 7.95
C ASN A 155 2.58 16.52 6.66
N PHE A 156 2.15 17.14 5.56
CA PHE A 156 2.32 16.59 4.22
C PHE A 156 2.99 17.64 3.34
N PHE A 157 3.91 17.21 2.51
CA PHE A 157 4.71 18.10 1.66
C PHE A 157 4.43 17.77 0.20
N LEU A 158 3.98 18.75 -0.58
CA LEU A 158 3.81 18.56 -2.00
C LEU A 158 5.15 18.77 -2.71
N LYS A 159 5.68 17.71 -3.30
CA LYS A 159 6.88 17.76 -4.14
C LYS A 159 6.53 17.23 -5.54
N ASP A 160 6.50 18.12 -6.53
CA ASP A 160 6.17 17.79 -7.92
C ASP A 160 4.82 17.03 -8.07
N LYS A 161 4.89 15.72 -8.25
CA LYS A 161 3.72 14.86 -8.49
C LYS A 161 3.38 13.95 -7.30
N PHE A 162 4.05 14.13 -6.16
CA PHE A 162 3.92 13.28 -4.98
C PHE A 162 3.55 14.13 -3.77
N VAL A 163 2.93 13.48 -2.80
CA VAL A 163 2.76 14.02 -1.45
C VAL A 163 3.61 13.18 -0.53
N CYS A 164 4.58 13.81 0.12
CA CYS A 164 5.45 13.18 1.09
C CYS A 164 4.81 13.25 2.48
N THR A 165 4.93 12.21 3.27
CA THR A 165 4.43 12.16 4.66
C THR A 165 5.51 12.54 5.68
N ASP A 166 6.70 12.86 5.21
CA ASP A 166 7.85 13.32 5.99
C ASP A 166 8.67 14.32 5.17
N GLU A 167 9.48 15.14 5.83
CA GLU A 167 10.31 16.18 5.18
C GLU A 167 11.35 15.61 4.23
N GLU A 168 11.90 14.44 4.56
CA GLU A 168 12.92 13.75 3.77
C GLU A 168 12.32 13.06 2.54
N CYS A 169 10.98 12.97 2.49
CA CYS A 169 10.25 12.31 1.42
C CYS A 169 10.60 10.81 1.26
N THR A 170 10.82 10.14 2.37
CA THR A 170 11.06 8.69 2.40
C THR A 170 9.77 7.92 2.16
N ASN A 171 8.64 8.50 2.54
CA ASN A 171 7.32 7.94 2.35
C ASN A 171 6.45 8.86 1.49
N ILE A 172 5.95 8.32 0.39
CA ILE A 172 5.20 9.09 -0.61
C ILE A 172 3.79 8.53 -0.81
N LEU A 173 2.84 9.46 -1.00
CA LEU A 173 1.50 9.18 -1.50
C LEU A 173 1.44 9.60 -2.97
N THR A 174 0.89 8.74 -3.81
CA THR A 174 0.69 9.02 -5.23
C THR A 174 -0.75 9.43 -5.50
N LYS A 175 -0.95 10.31 -6.47
CA LYS A 175 -2.29 10.79 -6.80
C LYS A 175 -3.12 9.68 -7.41
N LYS A 176 -4.36 9.53 -6.93
CA LYS A 176 -5.34 8.63 -7.54
C LYS A 176 -5.55 8.98 -8.99
N SER A 177 -5.46 8.00 -9.87
CA SER A 177 -5.63 8.13 -11.31
C SER A 177 -6.39 6.91 -11.84
N LYS A 178 -6.55 6.82 -13.16
CA LYS A 178 -7.11 5.61 -13.79
C LYS A 178 -6.24 4.37 -13.58
N THR A 179 -4.91 4.56 -13.43
CA THR A 179 -3.94 3.50 -13.20
C THR A 179 -3.62 3.25 -11.73
N ASN A 180 -3.83 4.25 -10.88
CA ASN A 180 -3.71 4.13 -9.42
C ASN A 180 -5.09 4.30 -8.79
N THR A 181 -5.69 3.21 -8.36
CA THR A 181 -7.07 3.17 -7.85
C THR A 181 -7.20 3.37 -6.35
N CYS A 182 -6.10 3.52 -5.59
CA CYS A 182 -6.11 3.55 -4.12
C CYS A 182 -6.95 2.38 -3.56
N LYS A 183 -6.42 1.21 -3.68
CA LYS A 183 -7.06 0.01 -3.13
C LYS A 183 -7.15 0.07 -1.62
#